data_ecc4627c7ec66a07ddd0169bdb73a09b
#
_entry.id   ecc4627c7ec66a07ddd0169bdb73a09b
#
_cell.length_a   1.000
_cell.length_b   1.000
_cell.length_c   1.000
_cell.angle_alpha   90.00
_cell.angle_beta   90.00
_cell.angle_gamma   90.00
#
_symmetry.space_group_name_H-M   'P 1'
#
loop_
_entity.id
_entity.type
_entity.pdbx_description
1 polymer ?
#
loop_
_entity_poly.entity_id
_entity_poly.type
_entity_poly.pdbx_seq_one_letter_code
_entity_poly.pdbx_strand_id
1 'polypeptide(L)'
;RIDTQKLERLGKRLTLRRDNLLKIIKKHTQLDLQLWAATSIKQLLDNRKITNFEKTAKSGMPKLPKDYLKTHEDRFLRMVSKAREADKAVNTFIEGLKGYVYKGRIHADINQIRGDGGGTVTGRFSMSNPNLQQIPSKGYIGKKMRELFIPEEGHRWGSFDYSQQEPRIVVHYAIKKIMNEKEGEALKKQFDDSEADFHQIVADMAKISRKQAKTINLGLFYGMGKGKLQAELNLNTDQAKTLFDTYHRKVPFVKKLSDGLMGFAKNNKLIFTLEDRFCRFDKYESVNKRWNNKIRKFEEWDPKCKEIKQKDGKIKYEGDWITPKLLSKEDAWDKFKLLFNVKSEKKIEDFTEKERENWFKQYFVPAFTYKALNRLIQGSAADMTKKAMVLLYEKGIVPHIQIHDELCVSIKDQATRITVQETMETAIPLKVKNKVDYESGPNWGNINEE
;
A
#
# COMPACT_ATOMS: atom_id res chain seq x y z
N ARG A 1 -15.47 21.89 -0.77
CA ARG A 1 -15.72 22.89 -1.84
C ARG A 1 -14.61 22.83 -2.90
N ILE A 2 -14.96 23.24 -4.12
CA ILE A 2 -14.01 23.31 -5.25
C ILE A 2 -14.20 24.64 -6.01
N ASP A 3 -13.06 25.27 -6.38
CA ASP A 3 -13.06 26.45 -7.24
C ASP A 3 -13.25 26.02 -8.71
N THR A 4 -14.49 26.09 -9.18
CA THR A 4 -14.88 25.64 -10.53
C THR A 4 -14.28 26.50 -11.64
N GLN A 5 -14.12 27.81 -11.42
CA GLN A 5 -13.49 28.70 -12.39
C GLN A 5 -11.99 28.39 -12.54
N LYS A 6 -11.32 28.11 -11.42
CA LYS A 6 -9.92 27.72 -11.42
C LYS A 6 -9.73 26.34 -12.05
N LEU A 7 -10.66 25.39 -11.82
CA LEU A 7 -10.69 24.09 -12.47
C LEU A 7 -10.72 24.22 -14.00
N GLU A 8 -11.63 25.01 -14.54
CA GLU A 8 -11.73 25.28 -15.97
C GLU A 8 -10.46 25.91 -16.54
N ARG A 9 -9.95 26.97 -15.89
CA ARG A 9 -8.72 27.64 -16.30
C ARG A 9 -7.51 26.72 -16.29
N LEU A 10 -7.40 25.87 -15.26
CA LEU A 10 -6.32 24.89 -15.15
C LEU A 10 -6.40 23.86 -16.28
N GLY A 11 -7.59 23.33 -16.58
CA GLY A 11 -7.81 22.40 -17.67
C GLY A 11 -7.33 22.96 -19.01
N LYS A 12 -7.82 24.16 -19.38
CA LYS A 12 -7.40 24.85 -20.61
C LYS A 12 -5.89 25.05 -20.68
N ARG A 13 -5.26 25.49 -19.60
CA ARG A 13 -3.81 25.72 -19.54
C ARG A 13 -2.99 24.44 -19.69
N LEU A 14 -3.41 23.33 -19.08
CA LEU A 14 -2.71 22.06 -19.19
C LEU A 14 -2.86 21.44 -20.58
N THR A 15 -4.05 21.56 -21.18
CA THR A 15 -4.29 21.15 -22.58
C THR A 15 -3.38 21.92 -23.52
N LEU A 16 -3.35 23.26 -23.44
CA LEU A 16 -2.47 24.08 -24.25
C LEU A 16 -0.99 23.73 -24.05
N ARG A 17 -0.56 23.48 -22.82
CA ARG A 17 0.81 23.04 -22.52
C ARG A 17 1.15 21.71 -23.19
N ARG A 18 0.27 20.72 -23.12
CA ARG A 18 0.42 19.42 -23.80
C ARG A 18 0.58 19.62 -25.32
N ASP A 19 -0.34 20.37 -25.92
CA ASP A 19 -0.41 20.54 -27.35
C ASP A 19 0.81 21.33 -27.88
N ASN A 20 1.27 22.33 -27.14
CA ASN A 20 2.49 23.07 -27.50
C ASN A 20 3.75 22.18 -27.44
N LEU A 21 3.85 21.29 -26.44
CA LEU A 21 4.95 20.32 -26.36
C LEU A 21 4.94 19.37 -27.57
N LEU A 22 3.75 18.85 -27.94
CA LEU A 22 3.59 18.00 -29.11
C LEU A 22 3.91 18.72 -30.42
N LYS A 23 3.49 19.97 -30.57
CA LYS A 23 3.84 20.83 -31.73
C LYS A 23 5.35 21.02 -31.85
N ILE A 24 6.05 21.28 -30.75
CA ILE A 24 7.51 21.42 -30.75
C ILE A 24 8.18 20.12 -31.20
N ILE A 25 7.73 18.96 -30.63
CA ILE A 25 8.27 17.66 -31.03
C ILE A 25 8.03 17.43 -32.52
N LYS A 26 6.81 17.61 -33.00
CA LYS A 26 6.44 17.45 -34.42
C LYS A 26 7.29 18.33 -35.34
N LYS A 27 7.48 19.61 -35.01
CA LYS A 27 8.30 20.55 -35.80
C LYS A 27 9.75 20.06 -35.99
N HIS A 28 10.35 19.41 -34.98
CA HIS A 28 11.76 19.05 -35.01
C HIS A 28 12.03 17.59 -35.43
N THR A 29 11.06 16.71 -35.26
CA THR A 29 11.20 15.28 -35.55
C THR A 29 10.37 14.81 -36.74
N GLN A 30 9.47 15.65 -37.24
CA GLN A 30 8.46 15.36 -38.27
C GLN A 30 7.50 14.21 -37.87
N LEU A 31 7.46 13.86 -36.56
CA LEU A 31 6.61 12.79 -36.05
C LEU A 31 5.35 13.37 -35.39
N ASP A 32 4.21 12.78 -35.72
CA ASP A 32 2.93 13.06 -35.04
C ASP A 32 2.74 12.05 -33.90
N LEU A 33 3.15 12.45 -32.68
CA LEU A 33 3.24 11.53 -31.56
C LEU A 33 1.90 11.28 -30.88
N GLN A 34 1.55 10.01 -30.78
CA GLN A 34 0.52 9.47 -29.88
C GLN A 34 1.15 9.18 -28.52
N LEU A 35 0.90 10.02 -27.52
CA LEU A 35 1.60 10.00 -26.22
C LEU A 35 1.64 8.64 -25.52
N TRP A 36 0.60 7.83 -25.68
CA TRP A 36 0.44 6.55 -24.96
C TRP A 36 0.65 5.34 -25.85
N ALA A 37 0.79 5.51 -27.16
CA ALA A 37 1.07 4.42 -28.09
C ALA A 37 2.56 4.04 -28.08
N ALA A 38 2.85 2.79 -27.70
CA ALA A 38 4.23 2.29 -27.63
C ALA A 38 4.94 2.35 -28.99
N THR A 39 4.22 2.12 -30.09
CA THR A 39 4.73 2.23 -31.47
C THR A 39 5.16 3.64 -31.82
N SER A 40 4.34 4.63 -31.47
CA SER A 40 4.65 6.04 -31.71
C SER A 40 5.88 6.52 -30.92
N ILE A 41 6.00 6.08 -29.67
CA ILE A 41 7.19 6.37 -28.85
C ILE A 41 8.43 5.65 -29.38
N LYS A 42 8.28 4.42 -29.90
CA LYS A 42 9.38 3.71 -30.57
C LYS A 42 9.90 4.50 -31.77
N GLN A 43 9.01 5.04 -32.62
CA GLN A 43 9.41 5.90 -33.75
C GLN A 43 10.23 7.11 -33.29
N LEU A 44 9.87 7.73 -32.15
CA LEU A 44 10.66 8.83 -31.60
C LEU A 44 12.05 8.35 -31.15
N LEU A 45 12.15 7.21 -30.48
CA LEU A 45 13.43 6.64 -30.05
C LEU A 45 14.32 6.32 -31.25
N ASP A 46 13.76 5.72 -32.30
CA ASP A 46 14.48 5.40 -33.53
C ASP A 46 14.95 6.69 -34.26
N ASN A 47 14.08 7.70 -34.37
CA ASN A 47 14.42 9.03 -34.92
C ASN A 47 15.56 9.71 -34.14
N ARG A 48 15.59 9.53 -32.82
CA ARG A 48 16.63 10.10 -31.95
C ARG A 48 17.85 9.16 -31.76
N LYS A 49 17.88 8.01 -32.44
CA LYS A 49 18.94 6.97 -32.31
C LYS A 49 19.18 6.51 -30.87
N ILE A 50 18.11 6.45 -30.08
CA ILE A 50 18.17 6.01 -28.68
C ILE A 50 17.90 4.51 -28.61
N THR A 51 18.87 3.73 -28.18
CA THR A 51 18.81 2.25 -28.11
C THR A 51 18.85 1.71 -26.69
N ASN A 52 19.26 2.53 -25.71
CA ASN A 52 19.39 2.15 -24.31
C ASN A 52 18.05 2.27 -23.56
N PHE A 53 17.19 1.27 -23.74
CA PHE A 53 15.93 1.13 -23.00
C PHE A 53 15.56 -0.34 -22.79
N GLU A 54 14.78 -0.60 -21.73
CA GLU A 54 14.21 -1.92 -21.49
C GLU A 54 13.09 -2.24 -22.51
N LYS A 55 12.99 -3.52 -22.88
CA LYS A 55 11.91 -4.02 -23.74
C LYS A 55 10.89 -4.83 -22.92
N THR A 56 9.64 -4.76 -23.33
CA THR A 56 8.58 -5.60 -22.75
C THR A 56 8.75 -7.06 -23.22
N ALA A 57 8.62 -8.01 -22.30
CA ALA A 57 8.85 -9.44 -22.60
C ALA A 57 7.90 -10.03 -23.66
N LYS A 58 6.66 -9.50 -23.75
CA LYS A 58 5.64 -10.04 -24.67
C LYS A 58 5.72 -9.46 -26.08
N SER A 59 5.95 -8.15 -26.21
CA SER A 59 5.84 -7.44 -27.50
C SER A 59 7.16 -6.86 -28.01
N GLY A 60 8.25 -6.93 -27.24
CA GLY A 60 9.52 -6.32 -27.57
C GLY A 60 9.50 -4.77 -27.62
N MET A 61 8.37 -4.14 -27.28
CA MET A 61 8.20 -2.71 -27.31
C MET A 61 8.95 -2.00 -26.17
N PRO A 62 9.30 -0.72 -26.31
CA PRO A 62 9.97 0.04 -25.28
C PRO A 62 9.20 0.05 -23.97
N LYS A 63 9.85 -0.30 -22.86
CA LYS A 63 9.35 -0.13 -21.51
C LYS A 63 10.02 1.11 -20.91
N LEU A 64 9.31 2.22 -20.90
CA LEU A 64 9.83 3.52 -20.48
C LEU A 64 9.20 3.95 -19.16
N PRO A 65 9.84 3.64 -18.02
CA PRO A 65 9.41 4.14 -16.72
C PRO A 65 9.34 5.66 -16.68
N LYS A 66 8.48 6.21 -15.81
CA LYS A 66 8.32 7.66 -15.65
C LYS A 66 9.66 8.36 -15.40
N ASP A 67 10.49 7.79 -14.53
CA ASP A 67 11.78 8.38 -14.18
C ASP A 67 12.77 8.34 -15.34
N TYR A 68 12.79 7.28 -16.16
CA TYR A 68 13.61 7.22 -17.37
C TYR A 68 13.30 8.39 -18.30
N LEU A 69 12.04 8.66 -18.61
CA LEU A 69 11.62 9.78 -19.46
C LEU A 69 11.95 11.14 -18.82
N LYS A 70 11.77 11.26 -17.51
CA LYS A 70 11.94 12.53 -16.78
C LYS A 70 13.39 12.98 -16.70
N THR A 71 14.33 12.02 -16.50
CA THR A 71 15.76 12.30 -16.26
C THR A 71 16.64 12.08 -17.49
N HIS A 72 16.06 11.62 -18.62
CA HIS A 72 16.81 11.32 -19.83
C HIS A 72 17.51 12.55 -20.40
N GLU A 73 18.70 12.39 -20.99
CA GLU A 73 19.49 13.47 -21.60
C GLU A 73 18.79 14.10 -22.81
N ASP A 74 18.05 13.30 -23.60
CA ASP A 74 17.30 13.80 -24.75
C ASP A 74 16.14 14.68 -24.31
N ARG A 75 16.11 15.92 -24.85
CA ARG A 75 15.08 16.91 -24.51
C ARG A 75 13.67 16.50 -24.93
N PHE A 76 13.53 15.73 -26.01
CA PHE A 76 12.21 15.35 -26.51
C PHE A 76 11.59 14.27 -25.66
N LEU A 77 12.38 13.35 -25.10
CA LEU A 77 11.89 12.40 -24.11
C LEU A 77 11.41 13.09 -22.82
N ARG A 78 12.14 14.12 -22.37
CA ARG A 78 11.66 14.96 -21.25
C ARG A 78 10.38 15.73 -21.59
N MET A 79 10.23 16.20 -22.86
CA MET A 79 8.99 16.83 -23.32
C MET A 79 7.83 15.84 -23.35
N VAL A 80 8.04 14.60 -23.80
CA VAL A 80 7.05 13.51 -23.72
C VAL A 80 6.62 13.26 -22.29
N SER A 81 7.58 13.21 -21.34
CA SER A 81 7.25 13.07 -19.90
C SER A 81 6.32 14.21 -19.43
N LYS A 82 6.66 15.45 -19.73
CA LYS A 82 5.85 16.64 -19.36
C LYS A 82 4.49 16.66 -20.05
N ALA A 83 4.42 16.24 -21.31
CA ALA A 83 3.16 16.15 -22.06
C ALA A 83 2.25 15.07 -21.49
N ARG A 84 2.80 13.87 -21.14
CA ARG A 84 2.06 12.81 -20.46
C ARG A 84 1.55 13.24 -19.08
N GLU A 85 2.35 13.99 -18.31
CA GLU A 85 1.90 14.52 -17.01
C GLU A 85 0.72 15.49 -17.18
N ALA A 86 0.77 16.37 -18.16
CA ALA A 86 -0.32 17.31 -18.47
C ALA A 86 -1.57 16.59 -18.99
N ASP A 87 -1.41 15.65 -19.91
CA ASP A 87 -2.49 14.87 -20.48
C ASP A 87 -3.22 14.02 -19.42
N LYS A 88 -2.45 13.32 -18.58
CA LYS A 88 -3.03 12.58 -17.45
C LYS A 88 -3.76 13.49 -16.47
N ALA A 89 -3.21 14.68 -16.19
CA ALA A 89 -3.87 15.61 -15.29
C ALA A 89 -5.21 16.09 -15.86
N VAL A 90 -5.29 16.37 -17.15
CA VAL A 90 -6.54 16.74 -17.82
C VAL A 90 -7.52 15.58 -17.83
N ASN A 91 -7.15 14.47 -18.46
CA ASN A 91 -8.10 13.38 -18.73
C ASN A 91 -8.52 12.62 -17.49
N THR A 92 -7.60 12.40 -16.52
CA THR A 92 -7.90 11.62 -15.31
C THR A 92 -8.49 12.47 -14.19
N PHE A 93 -7.95 13.67 -13.97
CA PHE A 93 -8.34 14.47 -12.81
C PHE A 93 -9.27 15.63 -13.17
N ILE A 94 -8.95 16.48 -14.15
CA ILE A 94 -9.77 17.65 -14.46
C ILE A 94 -11.15 17.21 -14.96
N GLU A 95 -11.19 16.39 -16.02
CA GLU A 95 -12.46 15.93 -16.60
C GLU A 95 -13.20 15.00 -15.64
N GLY A 96 -12.47 14.14 -14.91
CA GLY A 96 -13.07 13.31 -13.88
C GLY A 96 -13.74 14.12 -12.77
N LEU A 97 -13.08 15.18 -12.26
CA LEU A 97 -13.65 16.04 -11.20
C LEU A 97 -14.86 16.83 -11.69
N LYS A 98 -14.81 17.37 -12.93
CA LYS A 98 -15.93 18.13 -13.52
C LYS A 98 -17.25 17.36 -13.48
N GLY A 99 -17.21 16.07 -13.79
CA GLY A 99 -18.40 15.22 -13.81
C GLY A 99 -19.07 15.03 -12.43
N TYR A 100 -18.35 15.31 -11.35
CA TYR A 100 -18.84 15.15 -9.98
C TYR A 100 -19.07 16.48 -9.24
N VAL A 101 -18.94 17.63 -9.91
CA VAL A 101 -19.22 18.93 -9.29
C VAL A 101 -20.72 19.15 -9.19
N TYR A 102 -21.20 19.29 -7.96
CA TYR A 102 -22.58 19.68 -7.67
C TYR A 102 -22.60 20.86 -6.70
N LYS A 103 -23.22 21.96 -7.11
CA LYS A 103 -23.32 23.22 -6.30
C LYS A 103 -21.97 23.67 -5.71
N GLY A 104 -20.89 23.60 -6.51
CA GLY A 104 -19.54 24.01 -6.10
C GLY A 104 -18.86 23.06 -5.11
N ARG A 105 -19.36 21.84 -4.98
CA ARG A 105 -18.80 20.79 -4.11
C ARG A 105 -18.60 19.47 -4.88
N ILE A 106 -17.75 18.62 -4.34
CA ILE A 106 -17.58 17.24 -4.78
C ILE A 106 -17.86 16.34 -3.58
N HIS A 107 -18.69 15.34 -3.78
CA HIS A 107 -18.99 14.29 -2.80
C HIS A 107 -18.53 12.96 -3.38
N ALA A 108 -17.50 12.38 -2.76
CA ALA A 108 -17.02 11.05 -3.12
C ALA A 108 -17.80 9.96 -2.39
N ASP A 109 -17.94 8.79 -3.02
CA ASP A 109 -18.39 7.61 -2.32
C ASP A 109 -17.29 7.10 -1.39
N ILE A 110 -17.61 6.89 -0.11
CA ILE A 110 -16.67 6.41 0.90
C ILE A 110 -17.01 4.97 1.25
N ASN A 111 -16.14 4.05 0.86
CA ASN A 111 -16.27 2.63 1.19
C ASN A 111 -15.61 2.36 2.55
N GLN A 112 -16.41 2.11 3.58
CA GLN A 112 -15.97 1.92 4.96
C GLN A 112 -15.49 0.49 5.24
N ILE A 113 -16.09 -0.49 4.58
CA ILE A 113 -15.81 -1.92 4.69
C ILE A 113 -15.54 -2.49 3.29
N ARG A 114 -14.86 -3.62 3.25
CA ARG A 114 -14.64 -4.31 1.98
C ARG A 114 -15.91 -5.03 1.54
N GLY A 115 -16.36 -4.74 0.32
CA GLY A 115 -17.47 -5.38 -0.37
C GLY A 115 -17.22 -5.38 -1.88
N ASP A 116 -18.23 -5.73 -2.67
CA ASP A 116 -18.13 -5.81 -4.14
C ASP A 116 -17.87 -4.43 -4.77
N GLY A 117 -18.37 -3.36 -4.15
CA GLY A 117 -18.18 -1.98 -4.61
C GLY A 117 -16.85 -1.33 -4.24
N GLY A 118 -15.99 -1.99 -3.46
CA GLY A 118 -14.72 -1.41 -3.02
C GLY A 118 -14.33 -1.75 -1.58
N GLY A 119 -13.59 -0.84 -0.94
CA GLY A 119 -13.09 -1.01 0.43
C GLY A 119 -11.75 -1.75 0.50
N THR A 120 -11.18 -1.82 1.70
CA THR A 120 -9.87 -2.41 1.96
C THR A 120 -9.94 -3.54 2.98
N VAL A 121 -9.03 -4.52 2.88
CA VAL A 121 -8.92 -5.61 3.88
C VAL A 121 -8.48 -5.12 5.27
N THR A 122 -7.84 -3.97 5.35
CA THR A 122 -7.35 -3.37 6.59
C THR A 122 -8.40 -2.53 7.29
N GLY A 123 -9.51 -2.20 6.60
CA GLY A 123 -10.54 -1.30 7.10
C GLY A 123 -10.21 0.19 6.92
N ARG A 124 -9.12 0.53 6.22
CA ARG A 124 -8.93 1.90 5.72
C ARG A 124 -10.08 2.25 4.79
N PHE A 125 -10.48 3.50 4.76
CA PHE A 125 -11.40 3.97 3.73
C PHE A 125 -10.80 3.84 2.34
N SER A 126 -11.61 3.53 1.37
CA SER A 126 -11.32 3.79 -0.04
C SER A 126 -12.40 4.70 -0.61
N MET A 127 -12.05 5.49 -1.60
CA MET A 127 -12.96 6.43 -2.24
C MET A 127 -13.12 6.10 -3.72
N SER A 128 -14.33 6.36 -4.22
CA SER A 128 -14.70 6.27 -5.63
C SER A 128 -15.65 7.41 -5.98
N ASN A 129 -15.87 7.65 -7.25
CA ASN A 129 -16.84 8.59 -7.79
C ASN A 129 -16.79 10.02 -7.19
N PRO A 130 -15.67 10.74 -7.19
CA PRO A 130 -14.32 10.37 -7.63
C PRO A 130 -13.42 9.87 -6.49
N ASN A 131 -12.27 9.24 -6.83
CA ASN A 131 -11.28 8.89 -5.80
C ASN A 131 -10.43 10.10 -5.40
N LEU A 132 -10.84 10.82 -4.37
CA LEU A 132 -10.12 12.00 -3.87
C LEU A 132 -8.78 11.67 -3.20
N GLN A 133 -8.59 10.43 -2.74
CA GLN A 133 -7.32 9.98 -2.16
C GLN A 133 -6.20 9.85 -3.21
N GLN A 134 -6.53 9.87 -4.50
CA GLN A 134 -5.56 9.82 -5.60
C GLN A 134 -5.18 11.20 -6.15
N ILE A 135 -5.70 12.29 -5.61
CA ILE A 135 -5.31 13.64 -6.02
C ILE A 135 -3.80 13.81 -5.78
N PRO A 136 -3.02 14.09 -6.84
CA PRO A 136 -1.56 14.13 -6.70
C PRO A 136 -1.12 15.23 -5.73
N SER A 137 -0.08 14.94 -4.93
CA SER A 137 0.48 15.89 -3.96
C SER A 137 1.81 16.49 -4.43
N LYS A 138 2.58 15.75 -5.22
CA LYS A 138 3.96 16.13 -5.56
C LYS A 138 4.06 16.88 -6.88
N GLY A 139 5.03 17.79 -6.94
CA GLY A 139 5.36 18.55 -8.14
C GLY A 139 4.34 19.64 -8.47
N TYR A 140 4.62 20.36 -9.58
CA TYR A 140 3.82 21.51 -9.99
C TYR A 140 2.34 21.16 -10.22
N ILE A 141 2.07 20.08 -10.95
CA ILE A 141 0.69 19.66 -11.26
C ILE A 141 -0.04 19.26 -9.99
N GLY A 142 0.62 18.52 -9.10
CA GLY A 142 0.02 18.11 -7.82
C GLY A 142 -0.40 19.32 -6.99
N LYS A 143 0.50 20.28 -6.80
CA LYS A 143 0.19 21.53 -6.11
C LYS A 143 -1.00 22.25 -6.76
N LYS A 144 -1.01 22.40 -8.10
CA LYS A 144 -2.11 23.08 -8.82
C LYS A 144 -3.45 22.33 -8.75
N MET A 145 -3.43 21.00 -8.69
CA MET A 145 -4.64 20.20 -8.49
C MET A 145 -5.20 20.39 -7.07
N ARG A 146 -4.36 20.38 -6.04
CA ARG A 146 -4.78 20.62 -4.66
C ARG A 146 -5.27 22.06 -4.43
N GLU A 147 -4.71 23.06 -5.13
CA GLU A 147 -5.20 24.46 -5.08
C GLU A 147 -6.67 24.63 -5.51
N LEU A 148 -7.27 23.63 -6.15
CA LEU A 148 -8.69 23.66 -6.52
C LEU A 148 -9.63 23.46 -5.34
N PHE A 149 -9.14 22.80 -4.28
CA PHE A 149 -9.92 22.49 -3.09
C PHE A 149 -9.78 23.62 -2.07
N ILE A 150 -10.90 24.23 -1.75
CA ILE A 150 -10.97 25.46 -0.95
C ILE A 150 -11.78 25.19 0.34
N PRO A 151 -11.49 25.91 1.43
CA PRO A 151 -12.25 25.80 2.69
C PRO A 151 -13.65 26.42 2.56
N GLU A 152 -14.41 26.36 3.63
CA GLU A 152 -15.64 27.14 3.76
C GLU A 152 -15.33 28.65 3.73
N GLU A 153 -16.33 29.45 3.39
CA GLU A 153 -16.18 30.90 3.28
C GLU A 153 -15.76 31.51 4.62
N GLY A 154 -14.77 32.37 4.59
CA GLY A 154 -14.21 32.97 5.81
C GLY A 154 -13.29 32.08 6.62
N HIS A 155 -13.03 30.83 6.16
CA HIS A 155 -12.17 29.86 6.85
C HIS A 155 -10.82 29.68 6.14
N ARG A 156 -9.89 29.07 6.86
CA ARG A 156 -8.63 28.55 6.29
C ARG A 156 -8.72 27.03 6.10
N TRP A 157 -7.97 26.50 5.15
CA TRP A 157 -7.77 25.09 5.01
C TRP A 157 -6.80 24.59 6.08
N GLY A 158 -7.19 23.64 6.88
CA GLY A 158 -6.33 22.93 7.83
C GLY A 158 -6.11 21.50 7.37
N SER A 159 -4.86 21.06 7.35
CA SER A 159 -4.42 19.69 7.13
C SER A 159 -3.80 19.17 8.41
N PHE A 160 -4.31 18.08 8.94
CA PHE A 160 -3.87 17.44 10.18
C PHE A 160 -3.42 16.02 9.86
N ASP A 161 -2.13 15.74 9.99
CA ASP A 161 -1.53 14.46 9.65
C ASP A 161 -0.90 13.79 10.88
N TYR A 162 -1.22 12.52 11.13
CA TYR A 162 -0.58 11.78 12.21
C TYR A 162 0.91 11.59 11.93
N SER A 163 1.74 12.18 12.74
CA SER A 163 3.19 12.03 12.65
C SER A 163 3.61 10.60 12.98
N GLN A 164 4.08 9.88 11.95
CA GLN A 164 4.57 8.50 12.09
C GLN A 164 3.54 7.55 12.76
N GLN A 165 2.28 7.61 12.36
CA GLN A 165 1.19 6.82 12.94
C GLN A 165 1.52 5.32 13.02
N GLU A 166 1.89 4.69 11.90
CA GLU A 166 2.18 3.26 11.84
C GLU A 166 3.38 2.86 12.73
N PRO A 167 4.53 3.57 12.72
CA PRO A 167 5.62 3.36 13.66
C PRO A 167 5.22 3.42 15.14
N ARG A 168 4.42 4.41 15.54
CA ARG A 168 3.95 4.55 16.93
C ARG A 168 3.06 3.37 17.36
N ILE A 169 2.24 2.87 16.45
CA ILE A 169 1.43 1.66 16.68
C ILE A 169 2.33 0.42 16.85
N VAL A 170 3.38 0.27 16.04
CA VAL A 170 4.36 -0.83 16.22
C VAL A 170 5.00 -0.79 17.59
N VAL A 171 5.43 0.38 18.02
CA VAL A 171 6.05 0.60 19.34
C VAL A 171 5.04 0.31 20.46
N HIS A 172 3.80 0.76 20.34
CA HIS A 172 2.72 0.42 21.28
C HIS A 172 2.58 -1.09 21.48
N TYR A 173 2.48 -1.85 20.38
CA TYR A 173 2.34 -3.31 20.48
C TYR A 173 3.62 -3.99 20.95
N ALA A 174 4.80 -3.49 20.60
CA ALA A 174 6.07 -4.01 21.09
C ALA A 174 6.17 -3.87 22.61
N ILE A 175 5.86 -2.71 23.16
CA ILE A 175 5.83 -2.46 24.60
C ILE A 175 4.77 -3.36 25.28
N LYS A 176 3.58 -3.44 24.73
CA LYS A 176 2.45 -4.18 25.31
C LYS A 176 2.63 -5.70 25.31
N LYS A 177 3.34 -6.27 24.32
CA LYS A 177 3.34 -7.70 24.03
C LYS A 177 4.70 -8.39 24.03
N ILE A 178 5.80 -7.66 23.84
CA ILE A 178 7.11 -8.24 23.53
C ILE A 178 8.20 -7.83 24.53
N MET A 179 8.19 -6.58 25.00
CA MET A 179 9.23 -6.00 25.84
C MET A 179 8.96 -6.22 27.32
N ASN A 180 10.02 -6.31 28.09
CA ASN A 180 9.92 -6.15 29.54
C ASN A 180 9.72 -4.67 29.90
N GLU A 181 9.42 -4.37 31.16
CA GLU A 181 9.10 -3.03 31.62
C GLU A 181 10.24 -2.04 31.37
N LYS A 182 11.48 -2.44 31.69
CA LYS A 182 12.69 -1.57 31.52
C LYS A 182 12.95 -1.22 30.05
N GLU A 183 12.85 -2.22 29.15
CA GLU A 183 13.00 -2.01 27.71
C GLU A 183 11.87 -1.13 27.16
N GLY A 184 10.65 -1.38 27.62
CA GLY A 184 9.46 -0.64 27.23
C GLY A 184 9.54 0.84 27.62
N GLU A 185 9.89 1.15 28.87
CA GLU A 185 10.04 2.53 29.35
C GLU A 185 11.20 3.25 28.65
N ALA A 186 12.32 2.59 28.39
CA ALA A 186 13.43 3.18 27.63
C ALA A 186 13.03 3.57 26.21
N LEU A 187 12.28 2.71 25.51
CA LEU A 187 11.78 3.00 24.17
C LEU A 187 10.69 4.08 24.20
N LYS A 188 9.77 4.02 25.15
CA LYS A 188 8.73 5.03 25.36
C LYS A 188 9.32 6.42 25.52
N LYS A 189 10.32 6.58 26.40
CA LYS A 189 10.99 7.85 26.61
C LYS A 189 11.56 8.46 25.33
N GLN A 190 12.09 7.63 24.41
CA GLN A 190 12.58 8.10 23.11
C GLN A 190 11.46 8.60 22.20
N PHE A 191 10.23 8.07 22.34
CA PHE A 191 9.06 8.44 21.52
C PHE A 191 8.19 9.55 22.14
N ASP A 192 8.33 9.82 23.45
CA ASP A 192 7.62 10.91 24.12
C ASP A 192 8.27 12.26 23.81
N ASP A 193 9.51 12.27 23.32
CA ASP A 193 10.12 13.43 22.68
C ASP A 193 9.33 13.77 21.40
N SER A 194 8.94 15.03 21.26
CA SER A 194 8.13 15.52 20.14
C SER A 194 8.82 15.35 18.77
N GLU A 195 10.16 15.34 18.76
CA GLU A 195 10.99 15.22 17.56
C GLU A 195 11.41 13.77 17.24
N ALA A 196 10.91 12.79 17.99
CA ALA A 196 11.29 11.40 17.81
C ALA A 196 11.00 10.89 16.40
N ASP A 197 12.03 10.46 15.69
CA ASP A 197 11.97 9.83 14.39
C ASP A 197 12.27 8.32 14.51
N PHE A 198 11.24 7.48 14.42
CA PHE A 198 11.38 6.02 14.48
C PHE A 198 12.45 5.49 13.53
N HIS A 199 12.52 6.05 12.32
CA HIS A 199 13.49 5.58 11.34
C HIS A 199 14.90 5.96 11.72
N GLN A 200 15.10 7.10 12.37
CA GLN A 200 16.40 7.51 12.91
C GLN A 200 16.76 6.69 14.13
N ILE A 201 15.84 6.48 15.07
CA ILE A 201 16.06 5.62 16.25
C ILE A 201 16.53 4.22 15.82
N VAL A 202 15.83 3.63 14.83
CA VAL A 202 16.21 2.32 14.29
C VAL A 202 17.53 2.37 13.54
N ALA A 203 17.82 3.45 12.81
CA ALA A 203 19.09 3.65 12.12
C ALA A 203 20.26 3.63 13.11
N ASP A 204 20.13 4.34 14.22
CA ASP A 204 21.14 4.44 15.28
C ASP A 204 21.33 3.09 15.99
N MET A 205 20.24 2.41 16.35
CA MET A 205 20.28 1.07 16.95
C MET A 205 20.97 0.04 16.06
N ALA A 206 20.67 0.05 14.77
CA ALA A 206 21.18 -0.92 13.80
C ALA A 206 22.53 -0.50 13.17
N LYS A 207 22.98 0.74 13.40
CA LYS A 207 24.15 1.38 12.77
C LYS A 207 24.08 1.36 11.24
N ILE A 208 22.95 1.79 10.70
CA ILE A 208 22.66 1.91 9.27
C ILE A 208 22.16 3.32 8.94
N SER A 209 22.13 3.69 7.66
CA SER A 209 21.58 4.99 7.29
C SER A 209 20.06 5.07 7.54
N ARG A 210 19.55 6.27 7.85
CA ARG A 210 18.10 6.53 8.02
C ARG A 210 17.29 6.08 6.80
N LYS A 211 17.83 6.25 5.58
CA LYS A 211 17.19 5.79 4.34
C LYS A 211 17.03 4.26 4.31
N GLN A 212 18.08 3.53 4.71
CA GLN A 212 18.03 2.07 4.82
C GLN A 212 17.06 1.64 5.91
N ALA A 213 17.11 2.26 7.10
CA ALA A 213 16.17 1.99 8.19
C ALA A 213 14.71 2.22 7.74
N LYS A 214 14.41 3.33 7.05
CA LYS A 214 13.06 3.59 6.51
C LYS A 214 12.61 2.50 5.55
N THR A 215 13.46 2.09 4.63
CA THR A 215 13.14 1.05 3.64
C THR A 215 12.89 -0.30 4.32
N ILE A 216 13.74 -0.67 5.31
CA ILE A 216 13.59 -1.93 6.05
C ILE A 216 12.33 -1.89 6.92
N ASN A 217 12.11 -0.82 7.68
CA ASN A 217 10.95 -0.67 8.55
C ASN A 217 9.64 -0.82 7.76
N LEU A 218 9.48 -0.01 6.72
CA LEU A 218 8.30 -0.09 5.87
C LEU A 218 8.20 -1.47 5.22
N GLY A 219 9.31 -1.99 4.72
CA GLY A 219 9.35 -3.31 4.11
C GLY A 219 8.88 -4.42 5.04
N LEU A 220 9.36 -4.43 6.28
CA LEU A 220 8.96 -5.43 7.28
C LEU A 220 7.49 -5.30 7.69
N PHE A 221 7.00 -4.07 7.84
CA PHE A 221 5.58 -3.83 8.10
C PHE A 221 4.69 -4.39 6.97
N TYR A 222 5.21 -4.43 5.74
CA TYR A 222 4.53 -4.98 4.57
C TYR A 222 4.93 -6.43 4.22
N GLY A 223 5.67 -7.11 5.10
CA GLY A 223 6.08 -8.50 4.90
C GLY A 223 7.14 -8.68 3.79
N MET A 224 8.03 -7.70 3.64
CA MET A 224 9.12 -7.74 2.67
C MET A 224 10.19 -8.74 3.08
N GLY A 225 10.54 -9.64 2.15
CA GLY A 225 11.68 -10.54 2.31
C GLY A 225 13.00 -9.96 1.75
N LYS A 226 14.11 -10.69 2.00
CA LYS A 226 15.47 -10.27 1.60
C LYS A 226 15.62 -9.91 0.12
N GLY A 227 14.99 -10.67 -0.79
CA GLY A 227 15.07 -10.41 -2.24
C GLY A 227 14.43 -9.05 -2.65
N LYS A 228 13.35 -8.65 -2.02
CA LYS A 228 12.75 -7.34 -2.28
C LYS A 228 13.59 -6.22 -1.68
N LEU A 229 14.15 -6.41 -0.48
CA LEU A 229 15.07 -5.46 0.13
C LEU A 229 16.30 -5.21 -0.75
N GLN A 230 16.86 -6.28 -1.33
CA GLN A 230 17.96 -6.23 -2.28
C GLN A 230 17.64 -5.32 -3.48
N ALA A 231 16.47 -5.50 -4.08
CA ALA A 231 16.04 -4.71 -5.23
C ALA A 231 15.79 -3.23 -4.87
N GLU A 232 15.12 -2.96 -3.74
CA GLU A 232 14.77 -1.59 -3.29
C GLU A 232 16.01 -0.74 -2.94
N LEU A 233 17.05 -1.37 -2.39
CA LEU A 233 18.27 -0.67 -1.99
C LEU A 233 19.43 -0.86 -3.00
N ASN A 234 19.18 -1.54 -4.11
CA ASN A 234 20.19 -1.86 -5.11
C ASN A 234 21.46 -2.53 -4.52
N LEU A 235 21.25 -3.52 -3.64
CA LEU A 235 22.31 -4.25 -2.95
C LEU A 235 22.58 -5.59 -3.67
N ASN A 236 23.78 -6.16 -3.48
CA ASN A 236 24.02 -7.56 -3.81
C ASN A 236 23.40 -8.49 -2.74
N THR A 237 23.37 -9.80 -3.01
CA THR A 237 22.74 -10.79 -2.12
C THR A 237 23.34 -10.82 -0.72
N ASP A 238 24.66 -10.74 -0.61
CA ASP A 238 25.37 -10.80 0.68
C ASP A 238 25.19 -9.53 1.48
N GLN A 239 25.23 -8.37 0.83
CA GLN A 239 24.93 -7.07 1.45
C GLN A 239 23.49 -7.03 1.99
N ALA A 240 22.51 -7.48 1.19
CA ALA A 240 21.12 -7.52 1.62
C ALA A 240 20.91 -8.48 2.80
N LYS A 241 21.58 -9.63 2.79
CA LYS A 241 21.56 -10.61 3.88
C LYS A 241 22.17 -10.01 5.16
N THR A 242 23.37 -9.46 5.06
CA THR A 242 24.07 -8.85 6.20
C THR A 242 23.26 -7.71 6.83
N LEU A 243 22.70 -6.83 5.99
CA LEU A 243 21.87 -5.72 6.43
C LEU A 243 20.60 -6.22 7.14
N PHE A 244 19.91 -7.18 6.56
CA PHE A 244 18.67 -7.78 7.11
C PHE A 244 18.95 -8.48 8.46
N ASP A 245 20.01 -9.28 8.53
CA ASP A 245 20.35 -10.02 9.75
C ASP A 245 20.86 -9.08 10.86
N THR A 246 21.61 -8.03 10.50
CA THR A 246 22.05 -6.97 11.44
C THR A 246 20.85 -6.21 12.00
N TYR A 247 19.91 -5.81 11.17
CA TYR A 247 18.68 -5.16 11.60
C TYR A 247 17.93 -6.03 12.62
N HIS A 248 17.65 -7.29 12.31
CA HIS A 248 16.91 -8.17 13.20
C HIS A 248 17.61 -8.48 14.53
N ARG A 249 18.94 -8.48 14.53
CA ARG A 249 19.74 -8.64 15.75
C ARG A 249 19.68 -7.41 16.63
N LYS A 250 19.71 -6.21 16.02
CA LYS A 250 19.77 -4.93 16.75
C LYS A 250 18.38 -4.39 17.13
N VAL A 251 17.35 -4.74 16.35
CA VAL A 251 15.95 -4.31 16.53
C VAL A 251 15.04 -5.54 16.60
N PRO A 252 15.23 -6.43 17.60
CA PRO A 252 14.58 -7.74 17.62
C PRO A 252 13.06 -7.67 17.83
N PHE A 253 12.55 -6.60 18.43
CA PHE A 253 11.13 -6.48 18.79
C PHE A 253 10.21 -6.47 17.56
N VAL A 254 10.63 -5.87 16.44
CA VAL A 254 9.83 -5.84 15.21
C VAL A 254 9.64 -7.27 14.66
N LYS A 255 10.73 -8.05 14.63
CA LYS A 255 10.68 -9.45 14.18
C LYS A 255 9.85 -10.31 15.11
N LYS A 256 10.09 -10.21 16.43
CA LYS A 256 9.33 -10.96 17.45
C LYS A 256 7.83 -10.68 17.36
N LEU A 257 7.45 -9.40 17.18
CA LEU A 257 6.06 -8.99 16.99
C LEU A 257 5.47 -9.61 15.71
N SER A 258 6.21 -9.54 14.60
CA SER A 258 5.77 -10.11 13.31
C SER A 258 5.59 -11.62 13.39
N ASP A 259 6.57 -12.34 13.94
CA ASP A 259 6.53 -13.81 14.06
C ASP A 259 5.41 -14.27 14.99
N GLY A 260 5.24 -13.57 16.13
CA GLY A 260 4.16 -13.85 17.08
C GLY A 260 2.77 -13.65 16.48
N LEU A 261 2.57 -12.55 15.74
CA LEU A 261 1.30 -12.28 15.07
C LEU A 261 1.03 -13.26 13.92
N MET A 262 2.06 -13.64 13.17
CA MET A 262 1.93 -14.65 12.12
C MET A 262 1.53 -16.00 12.72
N GLY A 263 2.14 -16.40 13.83
CA GLY A 263 1.77 -17.61 14.56
C GLY A 263 0.33 -17.54 15.09
N PHE A 264 -0.06 -16.42 15.71
CA PHE A 264 -1.43 -16.20 16.19
C PHE A 264 -2.44 -16.26 15.03
N ALA A 265 -2.17 -15.59 13.90
CA ALA A 265 -3.04 -15.60 12.72
C ALA A 265 -3.17 -17.00 12.09
N LYS A 266 -2.10 -17.81 12.08
CA LYS A 266 -2.15 -19.20 11.61
C LYS A 266 -3.08 -20.06 12.49
N ASN A 267 -3.01 -19.88 13.79
CA ASN A 267 -3.78 -20.69 14.73
C ASN A 267 -5.24 -20.23 14.84
N ASN A 268 -5.47 -18.93 15.00
CA ASN A 268 -6.80 -18.36 15.27
C ASN A 268 -7.52 -17.89 14.00
N LYS A 269 -6.83 -17.80 12.84
CA LYS A 269 -7.39 -17.37 11.55
C LYS A 269 -7.92 -15.93 11.56
N LEU A 270 -7.51 -15.15 12.54
CA LEU A 270 -7.86 -13.74 12.70
C LEU A 270 -6.81 -13.02 13.56
N ILE A 271 -6.84 -11.69 13.51
CA ILE A 271 -6.15 -10.77 14.42
C ILE A 271 -7.10 -9.66 14.83
N PHE A 272 -6.83 -8.99 15.96
CA PHE A 272 -7.59 -7.86 16.46
C PHE A 272 -6.79 -6.58 16.40
N THR A 273 -7.44 -5.48 16.01
CA THR A 273 -6.88 -4.12 15.98
C THR A 273 -7.01 -3.42 17.34
N LEU A 274 -6.72 -2.11 17.43
CA LEU A 274 -6.79 -1.35 18.69
C LEU A 274 -8.21 -1.24 19.27
N GLU A 275 -9.23 -1.17 18.43
CA GLU A 275 -10.65 -1.13 18.80
C GLU A 275 -11.33 -2.49 18.64
N ASP A 276 -10.58 -3.58 18.89
CA ASP A 276 -11.05 -4.97 18.84
C ASP A 276 -11.75 -5.38 17.53
N ARG A 277 -11.53 -4.59 16.46
CA ARG A 277 -12.00 -4.97 15.15
C ARG A 277 -11.14 -6.10 14.60
N PHE A 278 -11.76 -7.19 14.19
CA PHE A 278 -11.04 -8.37 13.70
C PHE A 278 -10.76 -8.30 12.19
N CYS A 279 -9.63 -8.88 11.79
CA CYS A 279 -9.27 -9.13 10.41
C CYS A 279 -9.05 -10.63 10.19
N ARG A 280 -9.81 -11.23 9.29
CA ARG A 280 -9.82 -12.70 9.06
C ARG A 280 -8.77 -13.13 8.05
N PHE A 281 -8.30 -14.38 8.23
CA PHE A 281 -7.45 -15.12 7.29
C PHE A 281 -8.20 -16.40 6.89
N ASP A 282 -9.26 -16.22 6.11
CA ASP A 282 -10.25 -17.22 5.73
C ASP A 282 -9.96 -17.93 4.40
N LYS A 283 -8.91 -17.53 3.71
CA LYS A 283 -8.43 -18.22 2.52
C LYS A 283 -7.27 -19.15 2.86
N TYR A 284 -7.17 -20.24 2.13
CA TYR A 284 -6.15 -21.24 2.30
C TYR A 284 -5.25 -21.35 1.06
N GLU A 285 -3.99 -21.70 1.29
CA GLU A 285 -3.02 -21.96 0.24
C GLU A 285 -2.30 -23.29 0.50
N SER A 286 -1.91 -23.98 -0.58
CA SER A 286 -1.15 -25.23 -0.50
C SER A 286 0.24 -24.98 0.12
N VAL A 287 0.68 -25.89 0.99
CA VAL A 287 2.05 -25.91 1.52
C VAL A 287 3.02 -26.43 0.46
N ASN A 288 2.57 -27.42 -0.35
CA ASN A 288 3.39 -28.09 -1.35
C ASN A 288 3.42 -27.30 -2.66
N LYS A 289 4.26 -26.28 -2.71
CA LYS A 289 4.49 -25.44 -3.90
C LYS A 289 5.94 -25.62 -4.38
N ARG A 290 6.13 -25.69 -5.68
CA ARG A 290 7.45 -25.58 -6.30
C ARG A 290 7.61 -24.28 -7.07
N TRP A 291 8.82 -23.74 -7.11
CA TRP A 291 9.14 -22.60 -7.94
C TRP A 291 9.46 -23.07 -9.37
N ASN A 292 8.75 -22.52 -10.35
CA ASN A 292 9.03 -22.79 -11.76
C ASN A 292 9.87 -21.64 -12.33
N ASN A 293 11.14 -21.93 -12.64
CA ASN A 293 12.09 -20.94 -13.17
C ASN A 293 11.72 -20.41 -14.56
N LYS A 294 11.05 -21.22 -15.39
CA LYS A 294 10.68 -20.85 -16.77
C LYS A 294 9.61 -19.74 -16.77
N ILE A 295 8.58 -19.89 -15.95
CA ILE A 295 7.48 -18.93 -15.86
C ILE A 295 7.64 -17.93 -14.70
N ARG A 296 8.67 -18.09 -13.86
CA ARG A 296 8.95 -17.28 -12.66
C ARG A 296 7.75 -17.15 -11.73
N LYS A 297 7.08 -18.28 -11.46
CA LYS A 297 5.92 -18.39 -10.57
C LYS A 297 5.97 -19.67 -9.75
N PHE A 298 5.24 -19.66 -8.63
CA PHE A 298 4.96 -20.90 -7.91
C PHE A 298 3.90 -21.72 -8.65
N GLU A 299 4.07 -23.05 -8.60
CA GLU A 299 3.11 -24.03 -9.05
C GLU A 299 2.77 -24.98 -7.90
N GLU A 300 1.55 -25.48 -7.89
CA GLU A 300 1.12 -26.57 -7.02
C GLU A 300 0.70 -27.77 -7.87
N TRP A 301 0.87 -28.96 -7.33
CA TRP A 301 0.40 -30.16 -8.00
C TRP A 301 -1.09 -30.34 -7.76
N ASP A 302 -1.83 -30.51 -8.85
CA ASP A 302 -3.29 -30.71 -8.86
C ASP A 302 -3.58 -32.12 -9.39
N PRO A 303 -4.02 -33.08 -8.54
CA PRO A 303 -4.33 -34.42 -8.98
C PRO A 303 -5.62 -34.40 -9.84
N LYS A 304 -5.53 -35.01 -11.00
CA LYS A 304 -6.73 -35.38 -11.76
C LYS A 304 -7.28 -36.64 -11.14
N CYS A 305 -8.62 -36.75 -11.05
CA CYS A 305 -9.28 -37.94 -10.52
C CYS A 305 -9.16 -39.18 -11.45
N LYS A 306 -8.09 -39.28 -12.23
CA LYS A 306 -7.85 -40.37 -13.18
C LYS A 306 -6.81 -41.32 -12.60
N GLU A 307 -7.27 -42.48 -12.16
CA GLU A 307 -6.41 -43.57 -11.67
C GLU A 307 -5.72 -44.26 -12.86
N ILE A 308 -4.41 -44.36 -12.78
CA ILE A 308 -3.61 -45.20 -13.71
C ILE A 308 -3.13 -46.39 -12.88
N LYS A 309 -3.68 -47.59 -13.14
CA LYS A 309 -3.17 -48.82 -12.58
C LYS A 309 -1.82 -49.16 -13.21
N GLN A 310 -0.77 -49.22 -12.41
CA GLN A 310 0.59 -49.64 -12.83
C GLN A 310 0.66 -51.17 -12.92
N LYS A 311 1.62 -51.67 -13.72
CA LYS A 311 1.84 -53.11 -13.86
C LYS A 311 2.17 -53.85 -12.56
N ASP A 312 2.66 -53.15 -11.55
CA ASP A 312 2.96 -53.64 -10.20
C ASP A 312 1.75 -53.59 -9.23
N GLY A 313 0.54 -53.30 -9.74
CA GLY A 313 -0.66 -53.21 -8.96
C GLY A 313 -0.87 -51.87 -8.21
N LYS A 314 0.10 -50.97 -8.25
CA LYS A 314 -0.02 -49.65 -7.61
C LYS A 314 -0.86 -48.70 -8.47
N ILE A 315 -1.61 -47.87 -7.77
CA ILE A 315 -2.39 -46.81 -8.40
C ILE A 315 -1.55 -45.55 -8.44
N LYS A 316 -1.31 -45.05 -9.66
CA LYS A 316 -0.72 -43.72 -9.87
C LYS A 316 -1.80 -42.76 -10.33
N TYR A 317 -1.85 -41.59 -9.74
CA TYR A 317 -2.80 -40.56 -10.16
C TYR A 317 -2.14 -39.62 -11.17
N GLU A 318 -2.86 -39.30 -12.24
CA GLU A 318 -2.49 -38.21 -13.14
C GLU A 318 -2.70 -36.86 -12.44
N GLY A 319 -1.79 -35.95 -12.64
CA GLY A 319 -1.90 -34.59 -12.11
C GLY A 319 -1.12 -33.60 -12.97
N ASP A 320 -1.55 -32.36 -12.92
CA ASP A 320 -0.87 -31.24 -13.57
C ASP A 320 -0.26 -30.28 -12.55
N TRP A 321 0.81 -29.61 -12.96
CA TRP A 321 1.33 -28.48 -12.21
C TRP A 321 0.59 -27.21 -12.62
N ILE A 322 -0.21 -26.66 -11.71
CA ILE A 322 -1.05 -25.49 -11.97
C ILE A 322 -0.60 -24.28 -11.14
N THR A 323 -1.03 -23.10 -11.55
CA THR A 323 -0.87 -21.89 -10.72
C THR A 323 -1.70 -22.06 -9.44
N PRO A 324 -1.09 -21.89 -8.23
CA PRO A 324 -1.80 -22.06 -6.97
C PRO A 324 -3.00 -21.14 -6.88
N LYS A 325 -4.13 -21.67 -6.44
CA LYS A 325 -5.35 -20.92 -6.19
C LYS A 325 -5.55 -20.74 -4.69
N LEU A 326 -6.13 -19.60 -4.32
CA LEU A 326 -6.63 -19.39 -2.98
C LEU A 326 -7.99 -20.08 -2.85
N LEU A 327 -8.09 -20.97 -1.89
CA LEU A 327 -9.26 -21.81 -1.66
C LEU A 327 -10.08 -21.31 -0.46
N SER A 328 -11.38 -21.56 -0.46
CA SER A 328 -12.19 -21.53 0.77
C SER A 328 -11.73 -22.62 1.73
N LYS A 329 -12.25 -22.65 2.97
CA LYS A 329 -11.94 -23.76 3.89
C LYS A 329 -12.52 -25.08 3.36
N GLU A 330 -13.72 -25.05 2.81
CA GLU A 330 -14.43 -26.19 2.24
C GLU A 330 -13.65 -26.76 1.05
N ASP A 331 -13.32 -25.92 0.06
CA ASP A 331 -12.57 -26.35 -1.14
C ASP A 331 -11.18 -26.89 -0.77
N ALA A 332 -10.50 -26.28 0.21
CA ALA A 332 -9.20 -26.75 0.69
C ALA A 332 -9.31 -28.10 1.39
N TRP A 333 -10.41 -28.32 2.12
CA TRP A 333 -10.68 -29.58 2.79
C TRP A 333 -10.98 -30.70 1.81
N ASP A 334 -11.78 -30.44 0.77
CA ASP A 334 -12.08 -31.41 -0.28
C ASP A 334 -10.84 -31.76 -1.10
N LYS A 335 -10.03 -30.75 -1.44
CA LYS A 335 -8.75 -30.99 -2.09
C LYS A 335 -7.76 -31.76 -1.20
N PHE A 336 -7.77 -31.53 0.12
CA PHE A 336 -6.99 -32.29 1.08
C PHE A 336 -7.37 -33.75 1.11
N LYS A 337 -8.68 -34.09 1.21
CA LYS A 337 -9.17 -35.47 1.17
C LYS A 337 -8.64 -36.20 -0.06
N LEU A 338 -8.77 -35.55 -1.23
CA LEU A 338 -8.26 -36.10 -2.49
C LEU A 338 -6.76 -36.37 -2.44
N LEU A 339 -5.95 -35.38 -2.02
CA LEU A 339 -4.49 -35.49 -1.94
C LEU A 339 -4.03 -36.50 -0.89
N PHE A 340 -4.75 -36.65 0.22
CA PHE A 340 -4.46 -37.62 1.26
C PHE A 340 -4.70 -39.04 0.76
N ASN A 341 -5.86 -39.30 0.18
CA ASN A 341 -6.23 -40.63 -0.33
C ASN A 341 -5.31 -41.10 -1.47
N VAL A 342 -4.72 -40.17 -2.23
CA VAL A 342 -3.71 -40.48 -3.26
C VAL A 342 -2.39 -40.98 -2.65
N LYS A 343 -2.05 -40.57 -1.43
CA LYS A 343 -0.76 -40.83 -0.79
C LYS A 343 -0.81 -41.82 0.35
N SER A 344 -2.00 -42.14 0.84
CA SER A 344 -2.22 -42.99 2.01
C SER A 344 -3.01 -44.24 1.65
N GLU A 345 -2.61 -45.39 2.21
CA GLU A 345 -3.39 -46.64 2.12
C GLU A 345 -4.63 -46.60 3.02
N LYS A 346 -4.65 -45.74 4.05
CA LYS A 346 -5.79 -45.52 4.93
C LYS A 346 -6.65 -44.39 4.43
N LYS A 347 -7.97 -44.53 4.58
CA LYS A 347 -8.90 -43.44 4.25
C LYS A 347 -8.88 -42.37 5.32
N ILE A 348 -9.10 -41.11 4.96
CA ILE A 348 -9.09 -40.01 5.93
C ILE A 348 -10.20 -40.13 6.98
N GLU A 349 -11.27 -40.84 6.65
CA GLU A 349 -12.42 -41.11 7.50
C GLU A 349 -12.05 -42.03 8.70
N ASP A 350 -10.98 -42.83 8.57
CA ASP A 350 -10.51 -43.76 9.62
C ASP A 350 -9.82 -43.02 10.79
N PHE A 351 -9.60 -41.72 10.67
CA PHE A 351 -8.91 -40.90 11.66
C PHE A 351 -9.90 -40.04 12.47
N THR A 352 -9.54 -39.75 13.73
CA THR A 352 -10.27 -38.78 14.54
C THR A 352 -10.24 -37.37 13.97
N GLU A 353 -11.18 -36.53 14.36
CA GLU A 353 -11.24 -35.12 13.88
C GLU A 353 -9.94 -34.37 14.15
N LYS A 354 -9.33 -34.54 15.32
CA LYS A 354 -8.05 -33.93 15.70
C LYS A 354 -6.90 -34.39 14.81
N GLU A 355 -6.84 -35.67 14.47
CA GLU A 355 -5.83 -36.22 13.57
C GLU A 355 -6.02 -35.71 12.16
N ARG A 356 -7.28 -35.67 11.66
CA ARG A 356 -7.61 -35.08 10.36
C ARG A 356 -7.18 -33.60 10.25
N GLU A 357 -7.43 -32.81 11.30
CA GLU A 357 -6.97 -31.42 11.34
C GLU A 357 -5.44 -31.30 11.33
N ASN A 358 -4.73 -32.20 12.03
CA ASN A 358 -3.27 -32.20 12.03
C ASN A 358 -2.70 -32.57 10.65
N TRP A 359 -3.32 -33.56 9.99
CA TRP A 359 -2.96 -33.90 8.60
C TRP A 359 -3.28 -32.77 7.64
N PHE A 360 -4.46 -32.14 7.75
CA PHE A 360 -4.84 -30.99 6.92
C PHE A 360 -3.80 -29.87 6.96
N LYS A 361 -3.27 -29.53 8.13
CA LYS A 361 -2.24 -28.47 8.31
C LYS A 361 -0.92 -28.77 7.61
N GLN A 362 -0.65 -30.03 7.24
CA GLN A 362 0.53 -30.42 6.45
C GLN A 362 0.34 -30.15 4.96
N TYR A 363 -0.88 -30.01 4.49
CA TYR A 363 -1.24 -29.76 3.10
C TYR A 363 -1.65 -28.32 2.83
N PHE A 364 -2.38 -27.71 3.76
CA PHE A 364 -2.95 -26.37 3.61
C PHE A 364 -2.74 -25.51 4.87
N VAL A 365 -2.45 -24.25 4.62
CA VAL A 365 -2.31 -23.24 5.69
C VAL A 365 -3.12 -22.00 5.34
N PRO A 366 -3.56 -21.24 6.36
CA PRO A 366 -4.21 -19.95 6.09
C PRO A 366 -3.30 -19.03 5.29
N ALA A 367 -3.83 -18.54 4.18
CA ALA A 367 -3.10 -17.68 3.26
C ALA A 367 -2.85 -16.28 3.84
N PHE A 368 -1.78 -15.64 3.37
CA PHE A 368 -1.41 -14.27 3.72
C PHE A 368 -1.10 -14.01 5.20
N THR A 369 -0.90 -15.03 6.02
CA THR A 369 -0.57 -14.84 7.45
C THR A 369 0.71 -14.05 7.66
N TYR A 370 1.65 -14.07 6.71
CA TYR A 370 2.83 -13.21 6.69
C TYR A 370 2.51 -11.70 6.62
N LYS A 371 1.26 -11.33 6.26
CA LYS A 371 0.75 -9.96 6.28
C LYS A 371 0.08 -9.58 7.61
N ALA A 372 0.11 -10.45 8.62
CA ALA A 372 -0.60 -10.21 9.88
C ALA A 372 -0.15 -8.90 10.55
N LEU A 373 1.16 -8.64 10.61
CA LEU A 373 1.70 -7.39 11.15
C LEU A 373 1.18 -6.17 10.35
N ASN A 374 1.22 -6.22 9.03
CA ASN A 374 0.69 -5.15 8.18
C ASN A 374 -0.80 -4.89 8.43
N ARG A 375 -1.61 -5.97 8.47
CA ARG A 375 -3.05 -5.85 8.70
C ARG A 375 -3.37 -5.29 10.10
N LEU A 376 -2.59 -5.68 11.12
CA LEU A 376 -2.70 -5.13 12.47
C LEU A 376 -2.41 -3.62 12.47
N ILE A 377 -1.26 -3.23 11.94
CA ILE A 377 -0.80 -1.83 11.97
C ILE A 377 -1.73 -0.94 11.17
N GLN A 378 -1.99 -1.28 9.90
CA GLN A 378 -2.88 -0.47 9.05
C GLN A 378 -4.34 -0.48 9.55
N GLY A 379 -4.78 -1.60 10.11
CA GLY A 379 -6.11 -1.69 10.72
C GLY A 379 -6.22 -0.78 11.93
N SER A 380 -5.26 -0.84 12.83
CA SER A 380 -5.21 0.03 14.01
C SER A 380 -5.07 1.52 13.65
N ALA A 381 -4.29 1.84 12.62
CA ALA A 381 -4.21 3.19 12.07
C ALA A 381 -5.57 3.67 11.53
N ALA A 382 -6.30 2.79 10.84
CA ALA A 382 -7.65 3.11 10.38
C ALA A 382 -8.63 3.31 11.54
N ASP A 383 -8.51 2.52 12.62
CA ASP A 383 -9.33 2.69 13.82
C ASP A 383 -9.09 4.06 14.46
N MET A 384 -7.82 4.48 14.62
CA MET A 384 -7.46 5.80 15.17
C MET A 384 -8.10 6.93 14.35
N THR A 385 -7.92 6.92 13.04
CA THR A 385 -8.45 7.97 12.16
C THR A 385 -9.98 8.00 12.17
N LYS A 386 -10.63 6.83 12.14
CA LYS A 386 -12.09 6.73 12.20
C LYS A 386 -12.67 7.21 13.54
N LYS A 387 -12.02 6.82 14.64
CA LYS A 387 -12.42 7.27 15.98
C LYS A 387 -12.30 8.77 16.11
N ALA A 388 -11.20 9.35 15.64
CA ALA A 388 -11.01 10.80 15.61
C ALA A 388 -12.13 11.49 14.80
N MET A 389 -12.50 10.97 13.64
CA MET A 389 -13.60 11.53 12.83
C MET A 389 -14.94 11.48 13.57
N VAL A 390 -15.27 10.40 14.29
CA VAL A 390 -16.49 10.29 15.10
C VAL A 390 -16.49 11.34 16.21
N LEU A 391 -15.39 11.43 16.97
CA LEU A 391 -15.26 12.39 18.06
C LEU A 391 -15.29 13.86 17.58
N LEU A 392 -14.74 14.12 16.39
CA LEU A 392 -14.85 15.45 15.76
C LEU A 392 -16.29 15.77 15.34
N TYR A 393 -16.99 14.79 14.76
CA TYR A 393 -18.39 14.93 14.38
C TYR A 393 -19.28 15.25 15.60
N GLU A 394 -19.08 14.59 16.73
CA GLU A 394 -19.78 14.85 17.99
C GLU A 394 -19.54 16.28 18.51
N LYS A 395 -18.40 16.89 18.14
CA LYS A 395 -18.06 18.29 18.42
C LYS A 395 -18.53 19.27 17.34
N GLY A 396 -19.30 18.81 16.35
CA GLY A 396 -19.79 19.62 15.23
C GLY A 396 -18.74 19.93 14.16
N ILE A 397 -17.60 19.24 14.16
CA ILE A 397 -16.52 19.44 13.19
C ILE A 397 -16.52 18.28 12.20
N VAL A 398 -16.78 18.57 10.91
CA VAL A 398 -16.84 17.56 9.85
C VAL A 398 -15.62 17.68 8.94
N PRO A 399 -14.74 16.69 8.90
CA PRO A 399 -13.64 16.66 7.95
C PRO A 399 -14.12 16.62 6.49
N HIS A 400 -13.52 17.44 5.63
CA HIS A 400 -13.88 17.51 4.21
C HIS A 400 -13.29 16.37 3.40
N ILE A 401 -12.05 15.99 3.71
CA ILE A 401 -11.32 14.92 3.03
C ILE A 401 -10.53 14.16 4.09
N GLN A 402 -10.53 12.84 3.97
CA GLN A 402 -9.65 11.94 4.72
C GLN A 402 -8.71 11.24 3.73
N ILE A 403 -7.40 11.32 3.95
CA ILE A 403 -6.39 10.67 3.13
C ILE A 403 -5.43 9.90 4.03
N HIS A 404 -5.59 8.59 4.08
CA HIS A 404 -4.78 7.71 4.93
C HIS A 404 -4.84 8.10 6.41
N ASP A 405 -3.89 8.85 6.90
CA ASP A 405 -3.69 9.38 8.25
C ASP A 405 -3.95 10.90 8.36
N GLU A 406 -4.24 11.57 7.23
CA GLU A 406 -4.54 13.00 7.15
C GLU A 406 -6.05 13.26 7.21
N LEU A 407 -6.46 14.26 8.00
CA LEU A 407 -7.78 14.88 7.99
C LEU A 407 -7.69 16.35 7.55
N CYS A 408 -8.49 16.70 6.54
CA CYS A 408 -8.60 18.07 6.07
C CYS A 408 -9.89 18.71 6.58
N VAL A 409 -9.79 19.89 7.20
CA VAL A 409 -10.90 20.58 7.87
C VAL A 409 -10.89 22.06 7.49
N SER A 410 -12.06 22.71 7.48
CA SER A 410 -12.14 24.18 7.46
C SER A 410 -11.93 24.74 8.85
N ILE A 411 -10.90 25.54 9.04
CA ILE A 411 -10.52 26.14 10.32
C ILE A 411 -11.02 27.55 10.40
N LYS A 412 -11.93 27.79 11.33
CA LYS A 412 -12.50 29.09 11.60
C LYS A 412 -11.58 29.95 12.46
N ASP A 413 -11.02 29.36 13.49
CA ASP A 413 -10.25 30.02 14.53
C ASP A 413 -9.25 29.08 15.20
N GLN A 414 -8.43 29.60 16.08
CA GLN A 414 -7.41 28.84 16.82
C GLN A 414 -8.04 27.78 17.75
N ALA A 415 -9.22 28.04 18.31
CA ALA A 415 -9.90 27.07 19.16
C ALA A 415 -10.31 25.83 18.37
N THR A 416 -10.83 26.00 17.15
CA THR A 416 -11.14 24.91 16.22
C THR A 416 -9.88 24.10 15.89
N ARG A 417 -8.75 24.78 15.58
CA ARG A 417 -7.47 24.10 15.32
C ARG A 417 -7.05 23.22 16.49
N ILE A 418 -7.00 23.77 17.70
CA ILE A 418 -6.61 23.05 18.92
C ILE A 418 -7.53 21.86 19.15
N THR A 419 -8.84 22.07 19.04
CA THR A 419 -9.84 21.00 19.21
C THR A 419 -9.61 19.83 18.26
N VAL A 420 -9.32 20.10 16.97
CA VAL A 420 -9.04 19.03 15.99
C VAL A 420 -7.77 18.28 16.35
N GLN A 421 -6.69 19.01 16.63
CA GLN A 421 -5.39 18.41 16.95
C GLN A 421 -5.46 17.53 18.20
N GLU A 422 -5.98 18.04 19.31
CA GLU A 422 -6.13 17.30 20.56
C GLU A 422 -7.06 16.08 20.41
N THR A 423 -8.16 16.25 19.67
CA THR A 423 -9.09 15.13 19.44
C THR A 423 -8.40 13.99 18.66
N MET A 424 -7.61 14.31 17.64
CA MET A 424 -6.85 13.31 16.91
C MET A 424 -5.78 12.65 17.78
N GLU A 425 -5.02 13.44 18.56
CA GLU A 425 -3.94 12.93 19.41
C GLU A 425 -4.45 12.01 20.53
N THR A 426 -5.67 12.25 21.02
CA THR A 426 -6.27 11.52 22.15
C THR A 426 -7.33 10.48 21.76
N ALA A 427 -7.71 10.39 20.49
CA ALA A 427 -8.78 9.51 20.00
C ALA A 427 -8.63 8.05 20.45
N ILE A 428 -7.42 7.51 20.37
CA ILE A 428 -7.05 6.20 20.93
C ILE A 428 -5.71 6.35 21.61
N PRO A 429 -5.63 6.14 22.94
CA PRO A 429 -4.37 6.26 23.68
C PRO A 429 -3.42 5.11 23.35
N LEU A 430 -2.20 5.44 22.99
CA LEU A 430 -1.10 4.49 22.81
C LEU A 430 -0.20 4.44 24.05
N LYS A 431 0.72 3.47 24.11
CA LYS A 431 1.80 3.43 25.11
C LYS A 431 2.85 4.51 24.88
N VAL A 432 2.85 5.14 23.74
CA VAL A 432 3.68 6.29 23.35
C VAL A 432 2.76 7.44 22.93
N LYS A 433 3.23 8.67 23.09
CA LYS A 433 2.44 9.86 22.76
C LYS A 433 2.14 9.92 21.27
N ASN A 434 0.86 10.16 20.90
CA ASN A 434 0.52 10.53 19.54
C ASN A 434 0.94 11.97 19.25
N LYS A 435 1.29 12.25 18.01
CA LYS A 435 1.58 13.60 17.52
C LYS A 435 0.82 13.82 16.22
N VAL A 436 0.24 14.99 16.06
CA VAL A 436 -0.43 15.42 14.84
C VAL A 436 0.25 16.70 14.34
N ASP A 437 0.80 16.63 13.13
CA ASP A 437 1.38 17.77 12.46
C ASP A 437 0.27 18.60 11.79
N TYR A 438 0.37 19.92 11.86
CA TYR A 438 -0.62 20.84 11.33
C TYR A 438 -0.02 21.76 10.29
N GLU A 439 -0.67 21.85 9.15
CA GLU A 439 -0.40 22.82 8.11
C GLU A 439 -1.66 23.59 7.75
N SER A 440 -1.57 24.89 7.47
CA SER A 440 -2.72 25.66 7.06
C SER A 440 -2.47 26.61 5.89
N GLY A 441 -3.57 27.02 5.26
CA GLY A 441 -3.49 27.95 4.15
C GLY A 441 -4.83 28.33 3.52
N PRO A 442 -4.80 29.10 2.42
CA PRO A 442 -6.01 29.54 1.73
C PRO A 442 -6.71 28.42 0.93
N ASN A 443 -6.03 27.33 0.69
CA ASN A 443 -6.52 26.14 -0.02
C ASN A 443 -5.57 24.96 0.21
N TRP A 444 -5.95 23.74 -0.16
CA TRP A 444 -5.16 22.54 0.08
C TRP A 444 -3.78 22.52 -0.62
N GLY A 445 -3.60 23.24 -1.71
CA GLY A 445 -2.31 23.31 -2.45
C GLY A 445 -1.33 24.34 -1.91
N ASN A 446 -1.78 25.26 -1.07
CA ASN A 446 -0.99 26.36 -0.51
C ASN A 446 -1.13 26.34 1.04
N ILE A 447 -0.65 25.25 1.64
CA ILE A 447 -0.55 25.07 3.09
C ILE A 447 0.92 25.15 3.51
N ASN A 448 1.17 25.67 4.70
CA ASN A 448 2.47 25.75 5.34
C ASN A 448 2.35 25.29 6.79
N GLU A 449 3.43 24.82 7.37
CA GLU A 449 3.55 24.56 8.82
C GLU A 449 3.33 25.88 9.60
N GLU A 450 2.54 25.81 10.67
CA GLU A 450 2.28 26.92 11.61
C GLU A 450 2.73 26.56 13.02
#